data_bf492f8ac116d4815315d3008507d924
#
_entry.id   bf492f8ac116d4815315d3008507d924
#
_cell.length_a   1.000
_cell.length_b   1.000
_cell.length_c   1.000
_cell.angle_alpha   90.00
_cell.angle_beta   90.00
_cell.angle_gamma   90.00
#
_symmetry.space_group_name_H-M   'P 1'
#
loop_
_entity.id
_entity.type
_entity.pdbx_description
1 polymer ?
#
loop_
_entity_poly.entity_id
_entity_poly.type
_entity_poly.pdbx_seq_one_letter_code
_entity_poly.pdbx_strand_id
1 'polypeptide(L)' 'STPMSQKLFVHLKDPNDSEKLIALKKVASEHPGQEELILVLGEAAQKTALRMPFKVAIKDELTTALHEFFDPTAVAIK' A
#
# COMPACT_ATOMS: atom_id res chain seq x y z
N SER A 1 -0.56 22.91 -13.94
CA SER A 1 -1.72 22.18 -13.49
C SER A 1 -1.47 21.57 -12.12
N THR A 2 -2.50 21.51 -11.33
CA THR A 2 -2.42 20.87 -10.04
C THR A 2 -2.24 19.38 -10.22
N PRO A 3 -1.22 18.79 -9.64
CA PRO A 3 -1.07 17.35 -9.74
C PRO A 3 -2.25 16.67 -9.05
N MET A 4 -2.77 15.67 -9.71
CA MET A 4 -3.79 14.84 -9.10
C MET A 4 -3.18 14.14 -7.89
N SER A 5 -3.95 14.05 -6.81
CA SER A 5 -3.50 13.31 -5.65
C SER A 5 -3.39 11.85 -6.04
N GLN A 6 -2.20 11.31 -5.89
CA GLN A 6 -1.97 9.90 -6.14
C GLN A 6 -2.36 9.10 -4.90
N LYS A 7 -2.74 7.85 -5.12
CA LYS A 7 -3.04 6.91 -4.06
C LYS A 7 -2.23 5.66 -4.29
N LEU A 8 -1.74 5.09 -3.21
CA LEU A 8 -0.99 3.85 -3.25
C LEU A 8 -1.92 2.71 -2.86
N PHE A 9 -2.06 1.75 -3.75
CA PHE A 9 -2.88 0.56 -3.50
C PHE A 9 -1.96 -0.63 -3.30
N VAL A 10 -2.11 -1.32 -2.17
CA VAL A 10 -1.36 -2.53 -1.87
C VAL A 10 -2.35 -3.67 -1.68
N HIS A 11 -2.18 -4.73 -2.46
CA HIS A 11 -3.10 -5.87 -2.42
C HIS A 11 -2.54 -6.96 -1.53
N LEU A 12 -3.30 -7.33 -0.52
CA LEU A 12 -3.01 -8.42 0.38
C LEU A 12 -4.04 -9.52 0.16
N LYS A 13 -3.64 -10.58 -0.53
CA LYS A 13 -4.58 -11.65 -0.90
C LYS A 13 -5.14 -12.37 0.32
N ASP A 14 -4.29 -12.61 1.30
CA ASP A 14 -4.69 -13.30 2.53
C ASP A 14 -4.83 -12.28 3.65
N PRO A 15 -6.06 -11.95 4.07
CA PRO A 15 -6.26 -10.97 5.14
C PRO A 15 -5.66 -11.39 6.48
N ASN A 16 -5.33 -12.67 6.62
CA ASN A 16 -4.74 -13.20 7.85
C ASN A 16 -3.22 -13.22 7.83
N ASP A 17 -2.60 -12.72 6.76
CA ASP A 17 -1.15 -12.67 6.67
C ASP A 17 -0.63 -11.49 7.48
N SER A 18 -0.49 -11.73 8.78
CA SER A 18 -0.08 -10.66 9.70
C SER A 18 1.36 -10.21 9.47
N GLU A 19 2.22 -11.08 8.96
CA GLU A 19 3.60 -10.69 8.67
C GLU A 19 3.66 -9.60 7.61
N LYS A 20 2.90 -9.77 6.53
CA LYS A 20 2.87 -8.77 5.46
C LYS A 20 2.20 -7.49 5.93
N LEU A 21 1.18 -7.60 6.76
CA LEU A 21 0.50 -6.42 7.29
C LEU A 21 1.43 -5.62 8.20
N ILE A 22 2.20 -6.30 9.05
CA ILE A 22 3.17 -5.65 9.91
C ILE A 22 4.26 -4.99 9.07
N ALA A 23 4.75 -5.69 8.02
CA ALA A 23 5.76 -5.14 7.13
C ALA A 23 5.24 -3.89 6.42
N LEU A 24 3.99 -3.92 5.95
CA LEU A 24 3.38 -2.76 5.30
C LEU A 24 3.33 -1.57 6.24
N LYS A 25 2.89 -1.77 7.46
CA LYS A 25 2.81 -0.69 8.44
C LYS A 25 4.18 -0.11 8.75
N LYS A 26 5.18 -0.98 8.88
CA LYS A 26 6.54 -0.55 9.15
C LYS A 26 7.09 0.29 8.00
N VAL A 27 6.96 -0.20 6.78
CA VAL A 27 7.44 0.53 5.60
C VAL A 27 6.73 1.87 5.49
N ALA A 28 5.42 1.88 5.67
CA ALA A 28 4.66 3.11 5.58
C ALA A 28 5.09 4.13 6.64
N SER A 29 5.39 3.68 7.85
CA SER A 29 5.82 4.58 8.92
C SER A 29 7.19 5.18 8.66
N GLU A 30 8.00 4.52 7.85
CA GLU A 30 9.33 5.00 7.49
C GLU A 30 9.30 5.96 6.30
N HIS A 31 8.16 6.09 5.63
CA HIS A 31 8.01 6.93 4.46
C HIS A 31 6.75 7.80 4.57
N PRO A 32 6.69 8.67 5.59
CA PRO A 32 5.50 9.50 5.78
C PRO A 32 5.38 10.56 4.68
N GLY A 33 4.15 10.91 4.35
CA GLY A 33 3.90 11.87 3.30
C GLY A 33 2.45 12.35 3.28
N GLN A 34 1.99 12.72 2.10
CA GLN A 34 0.68 13.34 1.91
C GLN A 34 -0.29 12.45 1.14
N GLU A 35 0.16 11.35 0.57
CA GLU A 35 -0.67 10.50 -0.26
C GLU A 35 -1.34 9.40 0.56
N GLU A 36 -2.53 9.02 0.12
CA GLU A 36 -3.30 7.99 0.82
C GLU A 36 -2.79 6.60 0.50
N LEU A 37 -2.83 5.73 1.49
CA LEU A 37 -2.51 4.31 1.33
C LEU A 37 -3.81 3.52 1.48
N ILE A 38 -4.12 2.76 0.45
CA ILE A 38 -5.32 1.92 0.41
C ILE A 38 -4.87 0.46 0.44
N LEU A 39 -5.33 -0.27 1.42
CA LEU A 39 -5.06 -1.70 1.53
C LEU A 39 -6.23 -2.46 0.93
N VAL A 40 -5.97 -3.29 -0.07
CA VAL A 40 -7.00 -4.11 -0.70
C VAL A 40 -6.86 -5.53 -0.20
N LEU A 41 -7.86 -6.00 0.52
CA LEU A 41 -7.86 -7.33 1.15
C LEU A 41 -8.71 -8.30 0.34
N GLY A 42 -8.22 -9.54 0.22
CA GLY A 42 -8.99 -10.61 -0.39
C GLY A 42 -8.71 -10.79 -1.85
N GLU A 43 -9.48 -11.68 -2.48
CA GLU A 43 -9.28 -12.05 -3.87
C GLU A 43 -10.59 -12.02 -4.64
N ALA A 44 -10.48 -11.84 -5.96
CA ALA A 44 -11.59 -11.91 -6.91
C ALA A 44 -12.71 -10.95 -6.51
N ALA A 45 -13.94 -11.44 -6.44
CA ALA A 45 -15.10 -10.61 -6.14
C ALA A 45 -15.22 -10.26 -4.66
N GLN A 46 -14.34 -10.80 -3.82
CA GLN A 46 -14.42 -10.58 -2.37
C GLN A 46 -13.36 -9.63 -1.86
N LYS A 47 -12.99 -8.65 -2.66
CA LYS A 47 -12.00 -7.65 -2.27
C LYS A 47 -12.64 -6.56 -1.44
N THR A 48 -11.94 -6.17 -0.39
CA THR A 48 -12.34 -5.05 0.45
C THR A 48 -11.21 -4.03 0.47
N ALA A 49 -11.52 -2.79 0.15
CA ALA A 49 -10.53 -1.72 0.17
C ALA A 49 -10.64 -0.94 1.48
N LEU A 50 -9.52 -0.79 2.17
CA LEU A 50 -9.46 -0.08 3.43
C LEU A 50 -8.46 1.06 3.32
N ARG A 51 -8.92 2.29 3.54
CA ARG A 51 -8.02 3.43 3.59
C ARG A 51 -7.33 3.42 4.95
N MET A 52 -6.01 3.43 4.92
CA MET A 52 -5.23 3.42 6.15
C MET A 52 -5.28 4.79 6.82
N PRO A 53 -5.15 4.83 8.15
CA PRO A 53 -5.24 6.09 8.88
C PRO A 53 -4.00 6.97 8.78
N PHE A 54 -2.96 6.52 8.06
CA PHE A 54 -1.73 7.27 7.88
C PHE A 54 -1.48 7.48 6.39
N LYS A 55 -0.69 8.50 6.06
CA LYS A 55 -0.36 8.84 4.69
C LYS A 55 1.11 8.60 4.42
N VAL A 56 1.45 8.42 3.16
CA VAL A 56 2.79 8.04 2.74
C VAL A 56 3.32 8.98 1.66
N ALA A 57 4.63 8.96 1.46
CA ALA A 57 5.27 9.66 0.37
C ALA A 57 5.52 8.65 -0.75
N ILE A 58 4.80 8.80 -1.87
CA ILE A 58 4.91 7.89 -2.99
C ILE A 58 6.17 8.25 -3.78
N LYS A 59 7.25 7.56 -3.47
CA LYS A 59 8.57 7.74 -4.10
C LYS A 59 9.18 6.37 -4.34
N ASP A 60 10.26 6.35 -5.12
CA ASP A 60 10.93 5.10 -5.46
C ASP A 60 11.39 4.33 -4.22
N GLU A 61 11.82 5.04 -3.20
CA GLU A 61 12.23 4.39 -1.95
C GLU A 61 11.11 3.58 -1.33
N LEU A 62 9.91 4.13 -1.36
CA LEU A 62 8.75 3.43 -0.80
C LEU A 62 8.41 2.18 -1.61
N THR A 63 8.33 2.31 -2.93
CA THR A 63 7.97 1.17 -3.77
C THR A 63 9.05 0.09 -3.72
N THR A 64 10.32 0.48 -3.68
CA THR A 64 11.41 -0.48 -3.55
C THR A 64 11.30 -1.27 -2.24
N ALA A 65 11.02 -0.58 -1.14
CA ALA A 65 10.86 -1.25 0.14
C ALA A 65 9.64 -2.19 0.14
N LEU A 66 8.56 -1.78 -0.50
CA LEU A 66 7.37 -2.63 -0.57
C LEU A 66 7.62 -3.88 -1.41
N HIS A 67 8.44 -3.78 -2.46
CA HIS A 67 8.73 -4.92 -3.32
C HIS A 67 9.53 -6.01 -2.61
N GLU A 68 10.08 -5.72 -1.44
CA GLU A 68 10.74 -6.76 -0.63
C GLU A 68 9.73 -7.71 0.02
N PHE A 69 8.49 -7.26 0.18
CA PHE A 69 7.46 -8.03 0.87
C PHE A 69 6.28 -8.35 -0.03
N PHE A 70 6.07 -7.56 -1.07
CA PHE A 70 4.92 -7.70 -1.95
C PHE A 70 5.37 -7.85 -3.40
N ASP A 71 4.63 -8.64 -4.13
CA ASP A 71 4.82 -8.77 -5.56
C ASP A 71 4.60 -7.42 -6.24
N PRO A 72 5.38 -7.08 -7.29
CA PRO A 72 5.12 -5.83 -8.01
C PRO A 72 3.68 -5.69 -8.49
N THR A 73 3.02 -6.82 -8.82
CA THR A 73 1.62 -6.79 -9.25
C THR A 73 0.66 -6.44 -8.12
N ALA A 74 1.11 -6.54 -6.88
CA ALA A 74 0.27 -6.24 -5.72
C ALA A 74 0.35 -4.76 -5.33
N VAL A 75 1.21 -3.99 -5.96
CA VAL A 75 1.41 -2.57 -5.64
C VAL A 75 1.04 -1.75 -6.86
N ALA A 76 0.14 -0.80 -6.68
CA ALA A 76 -0.31 0.06 -7.78
C ALA A 76 -0.42 1.50 -7.30
N ILE A 77 -0.07 2.42 -8.17
CA ILE A 77 -0.18 3.85 -7.91
C ILE A 77 -1.20 4.42 -8.89
N LYS A 78 -2.21 5.07 -8.37
CA LYS A 78 -3.29 5.59 -9.21
C LYS A 78 -3.70 7.01 -8.86
#